data_b63290f33c37424f8558937ca018057a
#
_entry.id   b63290f33c37424f8558937ca018057a
#
_cell.length_a   1.000
_cell.length_b   1.000
_cell.length_c   1.000
_cell.angle_alpha   90.00
_cell.angle_beta   90.00
_cell.angle_gamma   90.00
#
_symmetry.space_group_name_H-M   'P 1'
#
loop_
_entity.id
_entity.type
_entity.pdbx_description
1 polymer ?
#
loop_
_entity_poly.entity_id
_entity_poly.type
_entity_poly.pdbx_seq_one_letter_code
_entity_poly.pdbx_strand_id
1 'polypeptide(L)'
;MVFAQKALGLQPSPFDSWLVSRGVKTQALRMERHAANALAFAEFMEAEWPDAKVCYPFLPSHPQHALAVRQMGGGSGIVTVDFDLSLDATKSFLDCLRYFTLAESLGGIESLVCHPASMTHASVPKETREAVGITDSLVRFSIGIEHIDDLIGDVRQAWRA
;
A
#
# COMPACT_ATOMS: atom_id res chain seq x y z
N MET A 1 23.10 14.85 19.69
CA MET A 1 21.72 14.28 19.89
C MET A 1 21.07 14.75 21.19
N VAL A 2 21.65 14.56 22.37
CA VAL A 2 21.02 14.91 23.67
C VAL A 2 20.62 16.41 23.77
N PHE A 3 21.43 17.33 23.23
CA PHE A 3 21.08 18.75 23.22
C PHE A 3 19.86 19.05 22.34
N ALA A 4 19.81 18.52 21.12
CA ALA A 4 18.67 18.69 20.22
C ALA A 4 17.38 18.09 20.82
N GLN A 5 17.48 16.92 21.44
CA GLN A 5 16.37 16.27 22.13
C GLN A 5 15.79 17.15 23.24
N LYS A 6 16.65 17.74 24.07
CA LYS A 6 16.23 18.65 25.14
C LYS A 6 15.68 19.98 24.61
N ALA A 7 16.37 20.58 23.64
CA ALA A 7 16.01 21.91 23.11
C ALA A 7 14.71 21.88 22.29
N LEU A 8 14.43 20.81 21.54
CA LEU A 8 13.28 20.66 20.66
C LEU A 8 12.15 19.83 21.25
N GLY A 9 12.32 19.26 22.45
CA GLY A 9 11.32 18.43 23.10
C GLY A 9 11.04 17.10 22.34
N LEU A 10 12.04 16.57 21.62
CA LEU A 10 11.91 15.35 20.83
C LEU A 10 11.88 14.10 21.72
N GLN A 11 10.91 14.02 22.57
CA GLN A 11 10.69 12.88 23.47
C GLN A 11 9.24 12.46 23.44
N PRO A 12 8.94 11.16 23.25
CA PRO A 12 7.59 10.67 23.42
C PRO A 12 7.18 10.77 24.90
N SER A 13 5.88 11.02 25.13
CA SER A 13 5.34 10.95 26.48
C SER A 13 5.44 9.53 27.05
N PRO A 14 5.35 9.33 28.36
CA PRO A 14 5.29 7.98 28.95
C PRO A 14 4.11 7.17 28.43
N PHE A 15 2.97 7.82 28.15
CA PHE A 15 1.79 7.15 27.60
C PHE A 15 2.02 6.70 26.15
N ASP A 16 2.58 7.56 25.29
CA ASP A 16 2.91 7.20 23.90
C ASP A 16 3.95 6.07 23.87
N SER A 17 4.96 6.14 24.74
CA SER A 17 5.99 5.10 24.88
C SER A 17 5.39 3.75 25.27
N TRP A 18 4.41 3.75 26.17
CA TRP A 18 3.69 2.55 26.58
C TRP A 18 2.84 1.98 25.44
N LEU A 19 2.12 2.83 24.68
CA LEU A 19 1.34 2.41 23.51
C LEU A 19 2.24 1.79 22.44
N VAL A 20 3.37 2.42 22.12
CA VAL A 20 4.34 1.88 21.16
C VAL A 20 4.88 0.53 21.65
N SER A 21 5.33 0.44 22.90
CA SER A 21 5.81 -0.82 23.49
C SER A 21 4.77 -1.94 23.43
N ARG A 22 3.49 -1.60 23.65
CA ARG A 22 2.38 -2.54 23.51
C ARG A 22 2.17 -2.98 22.06
N GLY A 23 2.20 -2.03 21.13
CA GLY A 23 2.00 -2.28 19.70
C GLY A 23 3.10 -3.17 19.08
N VAL A 24 4.35 -2.96 19.45
CA VAL A 24 5.50 -3.73 18.98
C VAL A 24 5.40 -5.22 19.31
N LYS A 25 4.78 -5.58 20.43
CA LYS A 25 4.66 -7.00 20.86
C LYS A 25 3.92 -7.90 19.85
N THR A 26 3.07 -7.34 19.02
CA THR A 26 2.31 -8.09 17.99
C THR A 26 2.76 -7.74 16.57
N GLN A 27 3.85 -6.98 16.42
CA GLN A 27 4.28 -6.51 15.11
C GLN A 27 4.62 -7.67 14.15
N ALA A 28 5.33 -8.70 14.62
CA ALA A 28 5.68 -9.85 13.79
C ALA A 28 4.43 -10.54 13.23
N LEU A 29 3.44 -10.82 14.08
CA LEU A 29 2.18 -11.46 13.68
C LEU A 29 1.40 -10.62 12.67
N ARG A 30 1.36 -9.29 12.87
CA ARG A 30 0.71 -8.39 11.92
C ARG A 30 1.44 -8.38 10.59
N MET A 31 2.77 -8.27 10.58
CA MET A 31 3.56 -8.27 9.35
C MET A 31 3.45 -9.56 8.56
N GLU A 32 3.38 -10.72 9.22
CA GLU A 32 3.10 -11.99 8.56
C GLU A 32 1.73 -11.98 7.85
N ARG A 33 0.70 -11.45 8.52
CA ARG A 33 -0.64 -11.34 7.94
C ARG A 33 -0.68 -10.32 6.79
N HIS A 34 -0.07 -9.15 6.96
CA HIS A 34 0.05 -8.14 5.89
C HIS A 34 0.71 -8.74 4.65
N ALA A 35 1.85 -9.43 4.82
CA ALA A 35 2.58 -10.02 3.72
C ALA A 35 1.79 -11.13 3.01
N ALA A 36 1.12 -11.99 3.77
CA ALA A 36 0.28 -13.06 3.22
C ALA A 36 -0.91 -12.49 2.43
N ASN A 37 -1.62 -11.52 2.99
CA ASN A 37 -2.72 -10.85 2.31
C ASN A 37 -2.25 -10.08 1.08
N ALA A 38 -1.12 -9.36 1.16
CA ALA A 38 -0.60 -8.58 0.04
C ALA A 38 -0.15 -9.48 -1.12
N LEU A 39 0.47 -10.63 -0.84
CA LEU A 39 0.83 -11.60 -1.87
C LEU A 39 -0.42 -12.14 -2.57
N ALA A 40 -1.39 -12.64 -1.80
CA ALA A 40 -2.64 -13.17 -2.36
C ALA A 40 -3.42 -12.10 -3.15
N PHE A 41 -3.42 -10.86 -2.67
CA PHE A 41 -4.03 -9.73 -3.37
C PHE A 41 -3.29 -9.42 -4.68
N ALA A 42 -1.97 -9.40 -4.68
CA ALA A 42 -1.17 -9.12 -5.86
C ALA A 42 -1.31 -10.22 -6.93
N GLU A 43 -1.31 -11.50 -6.52
CA GLU A 43 -1.58 -12.64 -7.41
C GLU A 43 -2.98 -12.57 -8.02
N PHE A 44 -3.98 -12.21 -7.23
CA PHE A 44 -5.33 -11.96 -7.71
C PHE A 44 -5.38 -10.83 -8.74
N MET A 45 -4.70 -9.70 -8.48
CA MET A 45 -4.67 -8.55 -9.40
C MET A 45 -4.05 -8.92 -10.74
N GLU A 46 -2.95 -9.67 -10.77
CA GLU A 46 -2.36 -10.17 -12.02
C GLU A 46 -3.28 -11.11 -12.79
N ALA A 47 -4.01 -11.97 -12.09
CA ALA A 47 -4.90 -12.94 -12.72
C ALA A 47 -6.19 -12.30 -13.28
N GLU A 48 -6.77 -11.36 -12.56
CA GLU A 48 -8.05 -10.72 -12.94
C GLU A 48 -7.86 -9.61 -13.99
N TRP A 49 -6.75 -8.87 -13.93
CA TRP A 49 -6.40 -7.78 -14.87
C TRP A 49 -5.03 -8.02 -15.49
N PRO A 50 -4.91 -8.89 -16.50
CA PRO A 50 -3.62 -9.26 -17.10
C PRO A 50 -2.93 -8.10 -17.83
N ASP A 51 -3.66 -7.05 -18.19
CA ASP A 51 -3.10 -5.85 -18.82
C ASP A 51 -2.62 -4.81 -17.79
N ALA A 52 -3.00 -4.94 -16.52
CA ALA A 52 -2.53 -4.07 -15.46
C ALA A 52 -1.09 -4.40 -15.04
N LYS A 53 -0.32 -3.37 -14.69
CA LYS A 53 1.03 -3.56 -14.16
C LYS A 53 0.98 -3.66 -12.65
N VAL A 54 1.11 -4.86 -12.12
CA VAL A 54 1.18 -5.11 -10.68
C VAL A 54 2.63 -5.07 -10.22
N CYS A 55 2.93 -4.23 -9.24
CA CYS A 55 4.25 -4.13 -8.64
C CYS A 55 4.21 -4.62 -7.18
N TYR A 56 4.73 -5.82 -6.97
CA TYR A 56 4.93 -6.41 -5.65
C TYR A 56 6.16 -7.33 -5.67
N PRO A 57 7.20 -7.06 -4.86
CA PRO A 57 8.50 -7.73 -5.01
C PRO A 57 8.49 -9.26 -4.81
N PHE A 58 7.46 -9.79 -4.15
CA PHE A 58 7.31 -11.24 -3.94
C PHE A 58 6.49 -11.95 -5.01
N LEU A 59 5.98 -11.24 -6.03
CA LEU A 59 5.44 -11.88 -7.23
C LEU A 59 6.59 -12.46 -8.08
N PRO A 60 6.47 -13.69 -8.61
CA PRO A 60 7.48 -14.27 -9.51
C PRO A 60 7.73 -13.44 -10.78
N SER A 61 6.72 -12.70 -11.24
CA SER A 61 6.77 -11.78 -12.39
C SER A 61 7.60 -10.52 -12.14
N HIS A 62 7.84 -10.15 -10.86
CA HIS A 62 8.58 -8.93 -10.53
C HIS A 62 10.06 -9.05 -10.93
N PRO A 63 10.64 -8.06 -11.64
CA PRO A 63 12.00 -8.15 -12.20
C PRO A 63 13.09 -8.32 -11.13
N GLN A 64 12.82 -7.90 -9.90
CA GLN A 64 13.74 -8.04 -8.76
C GLN A 64 13.31 -9.11 -7.74
N HIS A 65 12.41 -10.03 -8.13
CA HIS A 65 11.90 -11.07 -7.23
C HIS A 65 13.02 -11.86 -6.54
N ALA A 66 13.99 -12.37 -7.30
CA ALA A 66 15.11 -13.13 -6.77
C ALA A 66 15.96 -12.32 -5.75
N LEU A 67 16.09 -11.01 -5.97
CA LEU A 67 16.77 -10.12 -5.03
C LEU A 67 15.94 -9.94 -3.75
N ALA A 68 14.64 -9.70 -3.88
CA ALA A 68 13.73 -9.55 -2.75
C ALA A 68 13.74 -10.78 -1.85
N VAL A 69 13.56 -11.97 -2.41
CA VAL A 69 13.58 -13.25 -1.67
C VAL A 69 14.91 -13.47 -0.95
N ARG A 70 16.04 -13.04 -1.55
CA ARG A 70 17.36 -13.19 -0.93
C ARG A 70 17.60 -12.22 0.24
N GLN A 71 17.04 -11.00 0.16
CA GLN A 71 17.34 -9.93 1.13
C GLN A 71 16.27 -9.73 2.20
N MET A 72 15.04 -10.15 1.93
CA MET A 72 13.89 -9.89 2.80
C MET A 72 13.33 -11.20 3.35
N GLY A 73 12.97 -11.21 4.63
CA GLY A 73 12.32 -12.36 5.27
C GLY A 73 10.83 -12.52 4.94
N GLY A 74 10.25 -11.56 4.20
CA GLY A 74 8.86 -11.54 3.78
C GLY A 74 8.53 -10.25 3.04
N GLY A 75 7.41 -10.21 2.34
CA GLY A 75 6.91 -9.03 1.66
C GLY A 75 6.34 -7.98 2.63
N SER A 76 6.10 -6.79 2.13
CA SER A 76 5.35 -5.77 2.86
C SER A 76 3.84 -5.89 2.59
N GLY A 77 3.05 -5.04 3.24
CA GLY A 77 1.63 -4.86 2.93
C GLY A 77 1.35 -3.93 1.74
N ILE A 78 2.35 -3.46 1.00
CA ILE A 78 2.17 -2.45 -0.05
C ILE A 78 2.19 -3.11 -1.42
N VAL A 79 1.09 -2.96 -2.16
CA VAL A 79 0.94 -3.39 -3.55
C VAL A 79 0.60 -2.17 -4.41
N THR A 80 1.27 -2.01 -5.54
CA THR A 80 0.95 -0.94 -6.49
C THR A 80 0.42 -1.55 -7.78
N VAL A 81 -0.64 -0.96 -8.31
CA VAL A 81 -1.26 -1.41 -9.57
C VAL A 81 -1.48 -0.21 -10.48
N ASP A 82 -0.96 -0.30 -11.69
CA ASP A 82 -1.26 0.64 -12.76
C ASP A 82 -2.25 -0.04 -13.73
N PHE A 83 -3.48 0.46 -13.76
CA PHE A 83 -4.60 -0.15 -14.49
C PHE A 83 -4.69 0.28 -15.95
N ASP A 84 -3.85 1.21 -16.38
CA ASP A 84 -3.93 1.86 -17.71
C ASP A 84 -5.29 2.53 -17.98
N LEU A 85 -5.88 3.12 -16.94
CA LEU A 85 -7.15 3.83 -17.01
C LEU A 85 -6.93 5.35 -17.18
N SER A 86 -7.99 6.06 -17.57
CA SER A 86 -8.00 7.51 -17.46
C SER A 86 -8.05 7.95 -16.00
N LEU A 87 -7.60 9.19 -15.73
CA LEU A 87 -7.66 9.78 -14.39
C LEU A 87 -9.08 9.73 -13.77
N ASP A 88 -10.10 10.03 -14.58
CA ASP A 88 -11.49 10.05 -14.10
C ASP A 88 -12.01 8.64 -13.80
N ALA A 89 -11.68 7.67 -14.65
CA ALA A 89 -12.03 6.27 -14.43
C ALA A 89 -11.34 5.72 -13.16
N THR A 90 -10.06 6.07 -12.95
CA THR A 90 -9.34 5.69 -11.73
C THR A 90 -10.00 6.27 -10.48
N LYS A 91 -10.40 7.55 -10.51
CA LYS A 91 -11.11 8.18 -9.39
C LYS A 91 -12.47 7.51 -9.13
N SER A 92 -13.24 7.27 -10.18
CA SER A 92 -14.54 6.59 -10.05
C SER A 92 -14.40 5.20 -9.42
N PHE A 93 -13.40 4.43 -9.83
CA PHE A 93 -13.07 3.14 -9.22
C PHE A 93 -12.78 3.30 -7.72
N LEU A 94 -11.94 4.26 -7.34
CA LEU A 94 -11.57 4.50 -5.94
C LEU A 94 -12.76 4.92 -5.08
N ASP A 95 -13.66 5.73 -5.62
CA ASP A 95 -14.87 6.18 -4.93
C ASP A 95 -15.89 5.05 -4.67
N CYS A 96 -15.80 3.95 -5.42
CA CYS A 96 -16.65 2.78 -5.26
C CYS A 96 -16.13 1.75 -4.24
N LEU A 97 -14.91 1.89 -3.74
CA LEU A 97 -14.35 1.02 -2.70
C LEU A 97 -15.05 1.24 -1.36
N ARG A 98 -15.23 0.16 -0.60
CA ARG A 98 -16.00 0.15 0.67
C ARG A 98 -15.17 -0.23 1.88
N TYR A 99 -14.23 -1.16 1.71
CA TYR A 99 -13.30 -1.60 2.76
C TYR A 99 -12.00 -0.82 2.71
N PHE A 100 -11.51 -0.52 1.50
CA PHE A 100 -10.33 0.32 1.35
C PHE A 100 -10.69 1.78 1.60
N THR A 101 -10.10 2.39 2.62
CA THR A 101 -10.25 3.83 2.87
C THR A 101 -9.27 4.62 2.03
N LEU A 102 -9.75 5.62 1.29
CA LEU A 102 -8.89 6.53 0.51
C LEU A 102 -8.12 7.46 1.46
N ALA A 103 -6.82 7.27 1.57
CA ALA A 103 -5.95 8.02 2.47
C ALA A 103 -4.48 8.00 2.01
N GLU A 104 -3.73 9.03 2.36
CA GLU A 104 -2.27 9.10 2.11
C GLU A 104 -1.45 8.20 3.04
N SER A 105 -2.03 7.73 4.13
CA SER A 105 -1.40 6.85 5.12
C SER A 105 -1.13 5.45 4.58
N LEU A 106 -0.38 4.67 5.32
CA LEU A 106 -0.05 3.28 5.00
C LEU A 106 0.35 2.49 6.25
N GLY A 107 0.33 1.16 6.16
CA GLY A 107 0.87 0.26 7.19
C GLY A 107 0.00 0.08 8.43
N GLY A 108 -1.22 0.63 8.44
CA GLY A 108 -2.22 0.35 9.47
C GLY A 108 -2.76 -1.08 9.37
N ILE A 109 -3.48 -1.53 10.41
CA ILE A 109 -4.15 -2.84 10.40
C ILE A 109 -5.35 -2.85 9.45
N GLU A 110 -5.93 -1.68 9.20
CA GLU A 110 -6.95 -1.40 8.19
C GLU A 110 -6.33 -1.24 6.80
N SER A 111 -7.06 -1.69 5.79
CA SER A 111 -6.67 -1.53 4.39
C SER A 111 -6.93 -0.11 3.90
N LEU A 112 -5.91 0.50 3.30
CA LEU A 112 -5.96 1.85 2.75
C LEU A 112 -5.64 1.82 1.26
N VAL A 113 -6.15 2.82 0.54
CA VAL A 113 -5.82 3.05 -0.86
C VAL A 113 -5.40 4.51 -1.06
N CYS A 114 -4.43 4.74 -1.92
CA CYS A 114 -3.95 6.08 -2.25
C CYS A 114 -3.82 6.19 -3.77
N HIS A 115 -4.21 7.35 -4.30
CA HIS A 115 -3.95 7.74 -5.68
C HIS A 115 -2.78 8.74 -5.71
N PRO A 116 -1.54 8.29 -5.95
CA PRO A 116 -0.36 9.13 -5.82
C PRO A 116 -0.42 10.39 -6.67
N ALA A 117 -0.94 10.29 -7.89
CA ALA A 117 -0.98 11.40 -8.84
C ALA A 117 -1.82 12.60 -8.38
N SER A 118 -2.93 12.37 -7.65
CA SER A 118 -3.78 13.46 -7.15
C SER A 118 -3.63 13.73 -5.65
N MET A 119 -2.82 12.93 -4.93
CA MET A 119 -2.63 13.03 -3.49
C MET A 119 -1.17 13.31 -3.15
N THR A 120 -0.39 12.29 -2.85
CA THR A 120 1.00 12.44 -2.34
C THR A 120 1.96 13.14 -3.31
N HIS A 121 1.71 13.08 -4.62
CA HIS A 121 2.54 13.67 -5.67
C HIS A 121 1.80 14.73 -6.50
N ALA A 122 0.70 15.27 -5.99
CA ALA A 122 -0.11 16.27 -6.71
C ALA A 122 0.66 17.56 -7.02
N SER A 123 1.65 17.92 -6.21
CA SER A 123 2.52 19.09 -6.44
C SER A 123 3.65 18.85 -7.45
N VAL A 124 3.88 17.59 -7.86
CA VAL A 124 4.94 17.23 -8.82
C VAL A 124 4.39 17.37 -10.25
N PRO A 125 5.10 18.06 -11.17
CA PRO A 125 4.68 18.16 -12.56
C PRO A 125 4.44 16.79 -13.19
N LYS A 126 3.38 16.66 -14.00
CA LYS A 126 2.96 15.39 -14.61
C LYS A 126 4.09 14.65 -15.31
N GLU A 127 4.83 15.35 -16.15
CA GLU A 127 5.96 14.76 -16.90
C GLU A 127 7.04 14.19 -15.98
N THR A 128 7.31 14.87 -14.85
CA THR A 128 8.31 14.40 -13.87
C THR A 128 7.85 13.16 -13.12
N ARG A 129 6.57 13.09 -12.71
CA ARG A 129 6.06 11.92 -12.00
C ARG A 129 5.88 10.70 -12.92
N GLU A 130 5.47 10.91 -14.19
CA GLU A 130 5.35 9.86 -15.18
C GLU A 130 6.72 9.27 -15.57
N ALA A 131 7.75 10.10 -15.64
CA ALA A 131 9.14 9.65 -15.90
C ALA A 131 9.65 8.67 -14.83
N VAL A 132 9.10 8.70 -13.61
CA VAL A 132 9.42 7.76 -12.52
C VAL A 132 8.33 6.70 -12.30
N GLY A 133 7.37 6.58 -13.24
CA GLY A 133 6.34 5.54 -13.24
C GLY A 133 5.10 5.87 -12.39
N ILE A 134 4.91 7.14 -11.98
CA ILE A 134 3.69 7.56 -11.27
C ILE A 134 2.71 8.13 -12.31
N THR A 135 1.95 7.24 -12.92
CA THR A 135 0.94 7.55 -13.94
C THR A 135 -0.35 8.08 -13.32
N ASP A 136 -1.28 8.53 -14.17
CA ASP A 136 -2.63 8.94 -13.76
C ASP A 136 -3.53 7.76 -13.34
N SER A 137 -3.13 6.53 -13.65
CA SER A 137 -3.86 5.30 -13.29
C SER A 137 -3.18 4.47 -12.19
N LEU A 138 -2.03 4.92 -11.69
CA LEU A 138 -1.33 4.22 -10.62
C LEU A 138 -2.08 4.33 -9.29
N VAL A 139 -2.40 3.20 -8.69
CA VAL A 139 -3.04 3.08 -7.38
C VAL A 139 -2.11 2.33 -6.43
N ARG A 140 -1.92 2.85 -5.22
CA ARG A 140 -1.19 2.19 -4.15
C ARG A 140 -2.16 1.64 -3.11
N PHE A 141 -2.16 0.34 -2.95
CA PHE A 141 -2.90 -0.36 -1.89
C PHE A 141 -1.98 -0.62 -0.70
N SER A 142 -2.42 -0.25 0.49
CA SER A 142 -1.83 -0.65 1.77
C SER A 142 -2.72 -1.72 2.36
N ILE A 143 -2.35 -2.97 2.16
CA ILE A 143 -3.14 -4.14 2.54
C ILE A 143 -3.06 -4.36 4.05
N GLY A 144 -4.21 -4.40 4.69
CA GLY A 144 -4.35 -4.65 6.12
C GLY A 144 -4.40 -6.13 6.50
N ILE A 145 -4.98 -6.39 7.67
CA ILE A 145 -5.07 -7.75 8.24
C ILE A 145 -6.47 -8.35 8.17
N GLU A 146 -7.39 -7.73 7.45
CA GLU A 146 -8.75 -8.19 7.20
C GLU A 146 -8.75 -9.56 6.50
N HIS A 147 -9.92 -10.16 6.34
CA HIS A 147 -10.03 -11.37 5.54
C HIS A 147 -9.77 -11.03 4.07
N ILE A 148 -8.90 -11.78 3.42
CA ILE A 148 -8.46 -11.48 2.06
C ILE A 148 -9.62 -11.50 1.04
N ASP A 149 -10.58 -12.39 1.21
CA ASP A 149 -11.74 -12.48 0.31
C ASP A 149 -12.63 -11.22 0.36
N ASP A 150 -12.69 -10.52 1.51
CA ASP A 150 -13.41 -9.26 1.64
C ASP A 150 -12.72 -8.16 0.83
N LEU A 151 -11.38 -8.09 0.89
CA LEU A 151 -10.59 -7.12 0.12
C LEU A 151 -10.67 -7.38 -1.39
N ILE A 152 -10.58 -8.64 -1.81
CA ILE A 152 -10.76 -9.05 -3.20
C ILE A 152 -12.18 -8.75 -3.67
N GLY A 153 -13.18 -9.06 -2.85
CA GLY A 153 -14.59 -8.76 -3.13
C GLY A 153 -14.84 -7.26 -3.31
N ASP A 154 -14.17 -6.43 -2.50
CA ASP A 154 -14.30 -4.97 -2.57
C ASP A 154 -13.77 -4.42 -3.90
N VAL A 155 -12.59 -4.84 -4.33
CA VAL A 155 -12.03 -4.41 -5.63
C VAL A 155 -12.90 -4.88 -6.79
N ARG A 156 -13.39 -6.14 -6.76
CA ARG A 156 -14.28 -6.68 -7.80
C ARG A 156 -15.60 -5.92 -7.91
N GLN A 157 -16.21 -5.55 -6.80
CA GLN A 157 -17.47 -4.79 -6.83
C GLN A 157 -17.24 -3.36 -7.31
N ALA A 158 -16.14 -2.71 -6.89
CA ALA A 158 -15.81 -1.35 -7.32
C ALA A 158 -15.49 -1.27 -8.82
N TRP A 159 -14.88 -2.31 -9.37
CA TRP A 159 -14.57 -2.37 -10.82
C TRP A 159 -15.81 -2.48 -11.71
N ARG A 160 -16.90 -3.00 -11.19
CA ARG A 160 -18.17 -3.21 -11.91
C ARG A 160 -19.16 -2.05 -11.76
N ALA A 161 -18.87 -1.11 -10.89
CA ALA A 161 -19.74 0.02 -10.57
C ALA A 161 -19.53 1.18 -11.54
#